data_8b0c2f7149f2dc51c313caf6ec3aa54b
#
_entry.id   8b0c2f7149f2dc51c313caf6ec3aa54b
#
_cell.length_a   1.000
_cell.length_b   1.000
_cell.length_c   1.000
_cell.angle_alpha   90.00
_cell.angle_beta   90.00
_cell.angle_gamma   90.00
#
_symmetry.space_group_name_H-M   'P 1'
#
loop_
_entity.id
_entity.type
_entity.pdbx_description
1 polymer ?
#
loop_
_entity_poly.entity_id
_entity_poly.type
_entity_poly.pdbx_seq_one_letter_code
_entity_poly.pdbx_strand_id
1 'polypeptide(L)'
;MSYTGQAPPLINEEIESMLKASRYARVCTHNKDGTIHAMPVAYRYINGQIVIISIAKSRKNRNVLRNSDVSVLIDTLDPLRGILIYGTAEIDYDNIYEQAVQVLGGAAEMRGMPKEKVQRITKAYLDAFKSVIVKITPKHITTFDYTKDDTWQNFLKTYLQE
;
A
#
# COMPACT_ATOMS: atom_id res chain seq x y z
N MET A 1 -11.46 17.20 -28.50
CA MET A 1 -10.30 17.44 -27.60
C MET A 1 -9.43 16.21 -27.60
N SER A 2 -8.14 16.34 -27.82
CA SER A 2 -7.24 15.19 -27.72
C SER A 2 -7.06 14.82 -26.26
N TYR A 3 -7.27 13.54 -25.89
CA TYR A 3 -7.00 13.02 -24.57
C TYR A 3 -5.51 13.21 -24.23
N THR A 4 -5.22 13.89 -23.12
CA THR A 4 -3.83 14.18 -22.70
C THR A 4 -3.15 13.01 -21.99
N GLY A 5 -3.89 11.93 -21.70
CA GLY A 5 -3.37 10.78 -20.97
C GLY A 5 -3.19 10.99 -19.47
N GLN A 6 -3.64 12.12 -18.94
CA GLN A 6 -3.47 12.47 -17.53
C GLN A 6 -4.85 12.61 -16.86
N ALA A 7 -5.20 11.64 -16.02
CA ALA A 7 -6.42 11.70 -15.21
C ALA A 7 -6.33 12.82 -14.16
N PRO A 8 -7.46 13.46 -13.81
CA PRO A 8 -7.51 14.44 -12.74
C PRO A 8 -6.97 13.89 -11.40
N PRO A 9 -6.34 14.73 -10.56
CA PRO A 9 -5.80 14.29 -9.28
C PRO A 9 -6.90 14.14 -8.21
N LEU A 10 -6.56 13.39 -7.16
CA LEU A 10 -7.29 13.40 -5.88
C LEU A 10 -6.97 14.68 -5.10
N ILE A 11 -7.92 15.20 -4.34
CA ILE A 11 -7.67 16.25 -3.36
C ILE A 11 -7.08 15.65 -2.06
N ASN A 12 -6.52 16.50 -1.19
CA ASN A 12 -5.81 16.04 0.02
C ASN A 12 -6.67 15.16 0.93
N GLU A 13 -7.94 15.51 1.13
CA GLU A 13 -8.88 14.76 1.96
C GLU A 13 -9.18 13.38 1.37
N GLU A 14 -9.27 13.27 0.05
CA GLU A 14 -9.45 11.99 -0.65
C GLU A 14 -8.21 11.11 -0.54
N ILE A 15 -7.01 11.71 -0.65
CA ILE A 15 -5.73 11.02 -0.46
C ILE A 15 -5.67 10.42 0.95
N GLU A 16 -5.90 11.23 1.97
CA GLU A 16 -5.83 10.78 3.35
C GLU A 16 -6.89 9.72 3.66
N SER A 17 -8.11 9.91 3.17
CA SER A 17 -9.18 8.93 3.29
C SER A 17 -8.81 7.60 2.65
N MET A 18 -8.27 7.61 1.42
CA MET A 18 -7.87 6.42 0.70
C MET A 18 -6.69 5.69 1.37
N LEU A 19 -5.68 6.43 1.86
CA LEU A 19 -4.55 5.88 2.61
C LEU A 19 -5.00 5.16 3.88
N LYS A 20 -5.99 5.70 4.60
CA LYS A 20 -6.53 5.11 5.83
C LYS A 20 -7.50 3.96 5.58
N ALA A 21 -8.31 4.05 4.54
CA ALA A 21 -9.34 3.05 4.24
C ALA A 21 -8.78 1.80 3.56
N SER A 22 -7.81 1.94 2.66
CA SER A 22 -7.20 0.80 1.96
C SER A 22 -6.36 -0.05 2.91
N ARG A 23 -6.29 -1.34 2.62
CA ARG A 23 -5.57 -2.33 3.45
C ARG A 23 -4.45 -3.03 2.70
N TYR A 24 -4.40 -2.86 1.41
CA TYR A 24 -3.42 -3.47 0.52
C TYR A 24 -2.77 -2.42 -0.35
N ALA A 25 -1.48 -2.58 -0.57
CA ALA A 25 -0.68 -1.78 -1.47
C ALA A 25 0.20 -2.70 -2.31
N ARG A 26 0.68 -2.20 -3.44
CA ARG A 26 1.73 -2.85 -4.22
C ARG A 26 3.03 -2.11 -3.97
N VAL A 27 3.99 -2.80 -3.35
CA VAL A 27 5.32 -2.25 -3.05
C VAL A 27 6.31 -2.72 -4.08
N CYS A 28 6.98 -1.79 -4.73
CA CYS A 28 8.02 -2.01 -5.73
C CYS A 28 9.39 -1.70 -5.15
N THR A 29 10.33 -2.62 -5.32
CA THR A 29 11.72 -2.51 -4.83
C THR A 29 12.69 -2.92 -5.93
N HIS A 30 13.94 -2.42 -5.91
CA HIS A 30 14.96 -2.72 -6.90
C HIS A 30 15.69 -4.02 -6.62
N ASN A 31 15.67 -4.96 -7.55
CA ASN A 31 16.50 -6.15 -7.52
C ASN A 31 17.98 -5.80 -7.79
N LYS A 32 18.90 -6.72 -7.43
CA LYS A 32 20.33 -6.53 -7.65
C LYS A 32 20.69 -6.37 -9.14
N ASP A 33 19.92 -7.00 -10.01
CA ASP A 33 20.10 -6.97 -11.48
C ASP A 33 19.42 -5.76 -12.16
N GLY A 34 18.88 -4.84 -11.38
CA GLY A 34 18.18 -3.65 -11.89
C GLY A 34 16.71 -3.87 -12.24
N THR A 35 16.22 -5.10 -12.23
CA THR A 35 14.78 -5.36 -12.44
C THR A 35 13.96 -4.94 -11.22
N ILE A 36 12.66 -4.76 -11.40
CA ILE A 36 11.75 -4.36 -10.33
C ILE A 36 11.04 -5.59 -9.75
N HIS A 37 11.06 -5.68 -8.43
CA HIS A 37 10.28 -6.65 -7.66
C HIS A 37 9.04 -5.96 -7.10
N ALA A 38 7.85 -6.34 -7.58
CA ALA A 38 6.57 -5.83 -7.12
C ALA A 38 5.80 -6.90 -6.35
N MET A 39 5.26 -6.55 -5.18
CA MET A 39 4.49 -7.46 -4.33
C MET A 39 3.28 -6.78 -3.71
N PRO A 40 2.10 -7.44 -3.69
CA PRO A 40 0.99 -6.99 -2.85
C PRO A 40 1.33 -7.22 -1.38
N VAL A 41 1.03 -6.24 -0.54
CA VAL A 41 1.26 -6.29 0.91
C VAL A 41 0.06 -5.70 1.65
N ALA A 42 -0.26 -6.26 2.82
CA ALA A 42 -1.12 -5.57 3.77
C ALA A 42 -0.34 -4.44 4.44
N TYR A 43 -0.99 -3.32 4.66
CA TYR A 43 -0.38 -2.16 5.28
C TYR A 43 -1.32 -1.41 6.22
N ARG A 44 -0.75 -0.52 7.01
CA ARG A 44 -1.47 0.57 7.70
C ARG A 44 -0.77 1.89 7.43
N TYR A 45 -1.56 2.95 7.33
CA TYR A 45 -1.06 4.32 7.30
C TYR A 45 -1.04 4.87 8.71
N ILE A 46 0.15 5.11 9.25
CA ILE A 46 0.37 5.51 10.64
C ILE A 46 1.38 6.65 10.65
N ASN A 47 1.03 7.78 11.26
CA ASN A 47 1.93 8.93 11.44
C ASN A 47 2.63 9.37 10.13
N GLY A 48 1.90 9.38 9.02
CA GLY A 48 2.46 9.80 7.73
C GLY A 48 3.27 8.72 6.99
N GLN A 49 3.36 7.51 7.53
CA GLN A 49 4.13 6.41 6.95
C GLN A 49 3.23 5.24 6.54
N ILE A 50 3.64 4.51 5.50
CA ILE A 50 3.10 3.20 5.15
C ILE A 50 3.86 2.15 5.96
N VAL A 51 3.16 1.47 6.87
CA VAL A 51 3.74 0.45 7.76
C VAL A 51 3.30 -0.93 7.33
N ILE A 52 4.23 -1.84 7.10
CA ILE A 52 3.98 -3.21 6.66
C ILE A 52 4.74 -4.22 7.54
N ILE A 53 4.12 -5.38 7.76
CA ILE A 53 4.81 -6.54 8.34
C ILE A 53 5.41 -7.37 7.21
N SER A 54 6.63 -7.83 7.38
CA SER A 54 7.37 -8.56 6.35
C SER A 54 8.23 -9.66 6.92
N ILE A 55 8.30 -10.81 6.25
CA ILE A 55 9.24 -11.88 6.61
C ILE A 55 10.67 -11.36 6.43
N ALA A 56 11.50 -11.44 7.48
CA ALA A 56 12.82 -10.80 7.56
C ALA A 56 13.72 -11.13 6.35
N LYS A 57 13.76 -12.39 5.91
CA LYS A 57 14.57 -12.85 4.78
C LYS A 57 13.90 -12.73 3.41
N SER A 58 12.79 -11.97 3.30
CA SER A 58 12.10 -11.78 2.02
C SER A 58 12.98 -11.05 1.00
N ARG A 59 12.69 -11.24 -0.30
CA ARG A 59 13.38 -10.52 -1.39
C ARG A 59 13.24 -9.01 -1.23
N LYS A 60 12.04 -8.55 -0.92
CA LYS A 60 11.74 -7.14 -0.68
C LYS A 60 12.66 -6.54 0.38
N ASN A 61 12.83 -7.19 1.53
CA ASN A 61 13.69 -6.68 2.60
C ASN A 61 15.17 -6.67 2.20
N ARG A 62 15.67 -7.69 1.52
CA ARG A 62 17.03 -7.67 0.96
C ARG A 62 17.24 -6.52 -0.04
N ASN A 63 16.20 -6.21 -0.80
CA ASN A 63 16.22 -5.09 -1.74
C ASN A 63 16.29 -3.76 -0.98
N VAL A 64 15.43 -3.56 0.02
CA VAL A 64 15.40 -2.34 0.86
C VAL A 64 16.74 -2.11 1.57
N LEU A 65 17.36 -3.15 2.11
CA LEU A 65 18.68 -3.03 2.75
C LEU A 65 19.79 -2.59 1.78
N ARG A 66 19.65 -2.87 0.49
CA ARG A 66 20.62 -2.48 -0.53
C ARG A 66 20.30 -1.13 -1.17
N ASN A 67 19.02 -0.85 -1.39
CA ASN A 67 18.51 0.38 -1.93
C ASN A 67 17.16 0.68 -1.27
N SER A 68 17.12 1.73 -0.49
CA SER A 68 15.93 2.13 0.28
C SER A 68 14.84 2.79 -0.57
N ASP A 69 15.12 3.18 -1.80
CA ASP A 69 14.12 3.80 -2.67
C ASP A 69 13.06 2.77 -3.09
N VAL A 70 11.81 3.15 -2.92
CA VAL A 70 10.64 2.31 -3.20
C VAL A 70 9.54 3.11 -3.85
N SER A 71 8.68 2.40 -4.57
CA SER A 71 7.39 2.94 -5.01
C SER A 71 6.26 2.10 -4.41
N VAL A 72 5.17 2.78 -4.05
CA VAL A 72 3.97 2.15 -3.49
C VAL A 72 2.76 2.60 -4.29
N LEU A 73 2.01 1.65 -4.83
CA LEU A 73 0.73 1.90 -5.48
C LEU A 73 -0.41 1.42 -4.58
N ILE A 74 -1.34 2.33 -4.31
CA ILE A 74 -2.60 2.07 -3.62
C ILE A 74 -3.71 2.47 -4.58
N ASP A 75 -4.48 1.51 -5.06
CA ASP A 75 -5.46 1.73 -6.12
C ASP A 75 -6.75 0.95 -5.90
N THR A 76 -7.78 1.40 -6.58
CA THR A 76 -9.02 0.66 -6.82
C THR A 76 -9.24 0.56 -8.33
N LEU A 77 -9.90 -0.52 -8.79
CA LEU A 77 -10.24 -0.68 -10.19
C LEU A 77 -11.68 -0.24 -10.50
N ASP A 78 -12.53 -0.27 -9.49
CA ASP A 78 -13.91 0.17 -9.56
C ASP A 78 -14.26 1.00 -8.31
N PRO A 79 -14.27 2.32 -8.44
CA PRO A 79 -13.84 3.13 -9.58
C PRO A 79 -12.31 3.15 -9.76
N LEU A 80 -11.84 3.38 -10.99
CA LEU A 80 -10.41 3.45 -11.30
C LEU A 80 -9.81 4.76 -10.77
N ARG A 81 -9.11 4.67 -9.67
CA ARG A 81 -8.37 5.76 -9.02
C ARG A 81 -7.26 5.23 -8.15
N GLY A 82 -6.27 6.05 -7.85
CA GLY A 82 -5.15 5.61 -7.05
C GLY A 82 -4.17 6.68 -6.62
N ILE A 83 -3.27 6.24 -5.76
CA ILE A 83 -2.18 7.00 -5.16
C ILE A 83 -0.89 6.25 -5.47
N LEU A 84 0.05 6.91 -6.13
CA LEU A 84 1.40 6.43 -6.35
C LEU A 84 2.36 7.24 -5.46
N ILE A 85 3.06 6.55 -4.58
CA ILE A 85 4.00 7.12 -3.63
C ILE A 85 5.41 6.72 -4.06
N TYR A 86 6.29 7.71 -4.18
CA TYR A 86 7.73 7.52 -4.23
C TYR A 86 8.29 7.87 -2.86
N GLY A 87 9.07 6.98 -2.28
CA GLY A 87 9.55 7.16 -0.91
C GLY A 87 10.77 6.32 -0.58
N THR A 88 11.15 6.37 0.69
CA THR A 88 12.23 5.53 1.22
C THR A 88 11.68 4.57 2.26
N ALA A 89 12.17 3.34 2.22
CA ALA A 89 11.83 2.30 3.18
C ALA A 89 12.98 2.06 4.15
N GLU A 90 12.64 1.81 5.40
CA GLU A 90 13.55 1.34 6.43
C GLU A 90 13.00 0.08 7.11
N ILE A 91 13.89 -0.75 7.63
CA ILE A 91 13.49 -1.94 8.40
C ILE A 91 13.61 -1.60 9.89
N ASP A 92 12.48 -1.74 10.58
CA ASP A 92 12.39 -1.53 12.02
C ASP A 92 12.30 -2.88 12.74
N TYR A 93 13.15 -3.06 13.72
CA TYR A 93 13.26 -4.27 14.53
C TYR A 93 12.67 -4.08 15.94
N ASP A 94 12.18 -2.88 16.24
CA ASP A 94 11.65 -2.53 17.55
C ASP A 94 10.13 -2.69 17.60
N ASN A 95 9.60 -3.09 18.77
CA ASN A 95 8.16 -3.18 19.02
C ASN A 95 7.37 -3.91 17.92
N ILE A 96 7.97 -4.98 17.37
CA ILE A 96 7.40 -5.70 16.20
C ILE A 96 5.99 -6.20 16.50
N TYR A 97 5.73 -6.71 17.72
CA TYR A 97 4.42 -7.26 18.08
C TYR A 97 3.34 -6.19 18.05
N GLU A 98 3.55 -5.05 18.69
CA GLU A 98 2.59 -3.95 18.78
C GLU A 98 2.29 -3.37 17.39
N GLN A 99 3.32 -3.19 16.57
CA GLN A 99 3.18 -2.70 15.21
C GLN A 99 2.48 -3.75 14.32
N ALA A 100 2.80 -5.03 14.47
CA ALA A 100 2.15 -6.12 13.73
C ALA A 100 0.66 -6.24 14.08
N VAL A 101 0.29 -6.06 15.38
CA VAL A 101 -1.11 -6.01 15.80
C VAL A 101 -1.85 -4.88 15.11
N GLN A 102 -1.24 -3.71 14.96
CA GLN A 102 -1.84 -2.58 14.24
C GLN A 102 -2.04 -2.89 12.75
N VAL A 103 -1.03 -3.44 12.08
CA VAL A 103 -1.11 -3.78 10.65
C VAL A 103 -2.13 -4.87 10.38
N LEU A 104 -2.07 -5.99 11.10
CA LEU A 104 -2.99 -7.12 10.92
C LEU A 104 -4.39 -6.82 11.46
N GLY A 105 -4.48 -6.03 12.55
CA GLY A 105 -5.73 -5.61 13.16
C GLY A 105 -6.63 -4.88 12.18
N GLY A 106 -6.08 -4.00 11.37
CA GLY A 106 -6.87 -3.28 10.37
C GLY A 106 -7.53 -4.17 9.32
N ALA A 107 -6.85 -5.23 8.88
CA ALA A 107 -7.44 -6.20 7.97
C ALA A 107 -8.51 -7.08 8.65
N ALA A 108 -8.35 -7.31 9.95
CA ALA A 108 -9.25 -8.12 10.76
C ALA A 108 -10.52 -7.37 11.18
N GLU A 109 -10.42 -6.05 11.47
CA GLU A 109 -11.57 -5.19 11.75
C GLU A 109 -12.58 -5.19 10.59
N MET A 110 -12.08 -5.18 9.33
CA MET A 110 -12.94 -5.28 8.14
C MET A 110 -13.71 -6.60 8.05
N ARG A 111 -13.24 -7.64 8.76
CA ARG A 111 -13.88 -8.98 8.80
C ARG A 111 -14.67 -9.20 10.09
N GLY A 112 -14.87 -8.14 10.90
CA GLY A 112 -15.55 -8.25 12.20
C GLY A 112 -14.84 -9.16 13.20
N MET A 113 -13.51 -9.30 13.10
CA MET A 113 -12.73 -10.20 13.94
C MET A 113 -12.51 -9.61 15.34
N PRO A 114 -12.79 -10.32 16.43
CA PRO A 114 -12.53 -9.84 17.79
C PRO A 114 -11.04 -9.56 18.04
N LYS A 115 -10.74 -8.53 18.84
CA LYS A 115 -9.39 -8.06 19.12
C LYS A 115 -8.47 -9.17 19.68
N GLU A 116 -9.00 -10.00 20.58
CA GLU A 116 -8.26 -11.13 21.17
C GLU A 116 -7.86 -12.16 20.11
N LYS A 117 -8.72 -12.38 19.13
CA LYS A 117 -8.42 -13.26 17.99
C LYS A 117 -7.33 -12.69 17.10
N VAL A 118 -7.34 -11.37 16.85
CA VAL A 118 -6.28 -10.68 16.12
C VAL A 118 -4.95 -10.83 16.82
N GLN A 119 -4.90 -10.57 18.14
CA GLN A 119 -3.68 -10.69 18.94
C GLN A 119 -3.12 -12.11 18.91
N ARG A 120 -3.99 -13.13 19.05
CA ARG A 120 -3.58 -14.54 18.98
C ARG A 120 -3.02 -14.92 17.62
N ILE A 121 -3.66 -14.48 16.53
CA ILE A 121 -3.20 -14.75 15.17
C ILE A 121 -1.87 -14.03 14.92
N THR A 122 -1.74 -12.78 15.36
CA THR A 122 -0.51 -12.00 15.22
C THR A 122 0.64 -12.70 15.93
N LYS A 123 0.44 -13.15 17.17
CA LYS A 123 1.46 -13.89 17.90
C LYS A 123 1.86 -15.18 17.17
N ALA A 124 0.88 -16.00 16.75
CA ALA A 124 1.14 -17.22 16.01
C ALA A 124 1.89 -16.97 14.69
N TYR A 125 1.56 -15.87 13.99
CA TYR A 125 2.25 -15.47 12.78
C TYR A 125 3.72 -15.09 13.06
N LEU A 126 3.98 -14.29 14.10
CA LEU A 126 5.34 -13.90 14.48
C LEU A 126 6.19 -15.07 14.97
N ASP A 127 5.58 -16.02 15.68
CA ASP A 127 6.24 -17.24 16.14
C ASP A 127 6.60 -18.17 14.97
N ALA A 128 5.72 -18.26 13.96
CA ALA A 128 5.93 -19.09 12.78
C ALA A 128 6.91 -18.46 11.76
N PHE A 129 6.90 -17.13 11.64
CA PHE A 129 7.68 -16.40 10.66
C PHE A 129 8.54 -15.34 11.34
N LYS A 130 9.85 -15.42 11.17
CA LYS A 130 10.74 -14.33 11.60
C LYS A 130 10.40 -13.07 10.81
N SER A 131 9.67 -12.17 11.44
CA SER A 131 9.13 -10.97 10.81
C SER A 131 9.83 -9.70 11.30
N VAL A 132 9.76 -8.67 10.50
CA VAL A 132 10.21 -7.31 10.78
C VAL A 132 9.13 -6.33 10.33
N ILE A 133 9.20 -5.11 10.81
CA ILE A 133 8.39 -4.01 10.31
C ILE A 133 9.17 -3.27 9.24
N VAL A 134 8.51 -2.90 8.17
CA VAL A 134 9.07 -1.99 7.16
C VAL A 134 8.23 -0.72 7.16
N LYS A 135 8.89 0.41 7.38
CA LYS A 135 8.28 1.75 7.36
C LYS A 135 8.68 2.44 6.08
N ILE A 136 7.70 2.96 5.35
CA ILE A 136 7.92 3.68 4.11
C ILE A 136 7.51 5.13 4.34
N THR A 137 8.47 6.04 4.23
CA THR A 137 8.26 7.47 4.33
C THR A 137 8.06 8.05 2.93
N PRO A 138 6.88 8.64 2.64
CA PRO A 138 6.63 9.31 1.37
C PRO A 138 7.58 10.49 1.15
N LYS A 139 8.12 10.62 -0.05
CA LYS A 139 8.87 11.80 -0.54
C LYS A 139 8.07 12.58 -1.56
N HIS A 140 7.38 11.86 -2.44
CA HIS A 140 6.55 12.45 -3.47
C HIS A 140 5.32 11.58 -3.69
N ILE A 141 4.17 12.22 -3.87
CA ILE A 141 2.88 11.57 -4.11
C ILE A 141 2.28 12.10 -5.40
N THR A 142 1.91 11.19 -6.29
CA THR A 142 1.07 11.48 -7.45
C THR A 142 -0.24 10.70 -7.33
N THR A 143 -1.29 11.24 -7.90
CA THR A 143 -2.63 10.62 -7.83
C THR A 143 -3.32 10.67 -9.17
N PHE A 144 -4.30 9.81 -9.37
CA PHE A 144 -5.17 9.79 -10.52
C PHE A 144 -6.59 9.40 -10.11
N ASP A 145 -7.58 10.01 -10.74
CA ASP A 145 -8.99 9.69 -10.51
C ASP A 145 -9.77 9.78 -11.83
N TYR A 146 -9.98 8.65 -12.47
CA TYR A 146 -10.71 8.57 -13.74
C TYR A 146 -12.21 8.80 -13.58
N THR A 147 -12.75 8.85 -12.35
CA THR A 147 -14.14 9.26 -12.13
C THR A 147 -14.36 10.73 -12.45
N LYS A 148 -13.29 11.53 -12.42
CA LYS A 148 -13.29 12.97 -12.72
C LYS A 148 -12.90 13.29 -14.16
N ASP A 149 -12.63 12.25 -14.98
CA ASP A 149 -12.27 12.38 -16.40
C ASP A 149 -13.51 12.22 -17.29
N ASP A 150 -14.02 13.30 -17.81
CA ASP A 150 -15.23 13.30 -18.65
C ASP A 150 -15.09 12.44 -19.92
N THR A 151 -13.89 12.39 -20.52
CA THR A 151 -13.63 11.56 -21.70
C THR A 151 -13.77 10.09 -21.36
N TRP A 152 -13.16 9.67 -20.24
CA TRP A 152 -13.24 8.30 -19.76
C TRP A 152 -14.67 7.94 -19.34
N GLN A 153 -15.37 8.81 -18.62
CA GLN A 153 -16.76 8.58 -18.21
C GLN A 153 -17.71 8.46 -19.40
N ASN A 154 -17.53 9.28 -20.44
CA ASN A 154 -18.32 9.19 -21.65
C ASN A 154 -18.03 7.89 -22.43
N PHE A 155 -16.76 7.45 -22.49
CA PHE A 155 -16.41 6.16 -23.08
C PHE A 155 -17.09 5.01 -22.36
N LEU A 156 -17.03 4.96 -21.02
CA LEU A 156 -17.68 3.90 -20.23
C LEU A 156 -19.21 3.85 -20.47
N LYS A 157 -19.87 5.02 -20.48
CA LYS A 157 -21.32 5.11 -20.74
C LYS A 157 -21.69 4.61 -22.13
N THR A 158 -20.85 4.91 -23.11
CA THR A 158 -21.15 4.57 -24.51
C THR A 158 -20.93 3.09 -24.82
N TYR A 159 -19.92 2.46 -24.23
CA TYR A 159 -19.45 1.15 -24.68
C TYR A 159 -19.55 0.02 -23.65
N LEU A 160 -19.77 0.34 -22.35
CA LEU A 160 -19.75 -0.67 -21.28
C LEU A 160 -21.04 -0.73 -20.44
N GLN A 161 -22.06 0.08 -20.74
CA GLN A 161 -23.36 0.07 -20.04
C GLN A 161 -24.50 -0.51 -20.88
N GLU A 162 -24.18 -1.26 -21.94
CA GLU A 162 -25.18 -2.05 -22.70
C GLU A 162 -25.51 -3.38 -22.02
#